data_95bbcc203712cc93da564026836242c1
#
_entry.id   95bbcc203712cc93da564026836242c1
#
_cell.length_a   1.000
_cell.length_b   1.000
_cell.length_c   1.000
_cell.angle_alpha   90.00
_cell.angle_beta   90.00
_cell.angle_gamma   90.00
#
_symmetry.space_group_name_H-M   'P 1'
#
loop_
_entity.id
_entity.type
_entity.pdbx_description
1 polymer ?
#
loop_
_entity_poly.entity_id
_entity_poly.type
_entity_poly.pdbx_seq_one_letter_code
_entity_poly.pdbx_strand_id
1 'polypeptide(L)'
;MDYSTRPDARILYDTLVPIWPDRGSALSYRNCFELLIAVILSAQCTDEQVNKVTPALFEAYPTPGDLAEASLADVESLVRTTGFFRAKAANIVGAATIIARDLGGTVPDTIEELVKLPGVGRKTANLIVSVCFGKPGIVVDTHVLRTARRLGLAPTDDPGKS
;
A
#
# COMPACT_ATOMS: atom_id res chain seq x y z
N MET A 1 -5.59 -33.37 -2.68
CA MET A 1 -4.53 -33.13 -1.70
C MET A 1 -5.13 -33.25 -0.33
N ASP A 2 -4.55 -34.08 0.51
CA ASP A 2 -5.02 -34.30 1.88
C ASP A 2 -4.60 -33.10 2.74
N TYR A 3 -5.57 -32.34 3.25
CA TYR A 3 -5.35 -31.16 4.10
C TYR A 3 -5.24 -31.51 5.60
N SER A 4 -5.21 -32.81 5.94
CA SER A 4 -5.09 -33.26 7.34
C SER A 4 -3.75 -32.91 7.98
N THR A 5 -2.76 -32.48 7.20
CA THR A 5 -1.39 -32.15 7.63
C THR A 5 -1.04 -30.68 7.40
N ARG A 6 -2.00 -29.75 7.52
CA ARG A 6 -1.64 -28.32 7.47
C ARG A 6 -0.69 -27.97 8.60
N PRO A 7 0.43 -27.31 8.32
CA PRO A 7 1.28 -26.84 9.40
C PRO A 7 0.48 -25.85 10.27
N ASP A 8 0.68 -25.94 11.56
CA ASP A 8 0.11 -24.97 12.49
C ASP A 8 0.69 -23.58 12.18
N ALA A 9 -0.15 -22.67 11.72
CA ALA A 9 0.24 -21.31 11.36
C ALA A 9 0.93 -20.59 12.55
N ARG A 10 0.58 -20.97 13.78
CA ARG A 10 1.18 -20.43 14.99
C ARG A 10 2.63 -20.90 15.16
N ILE A 11 2.89 -22.17 14.92
CA ILE A 11 4.27 -22.70 14.95
C ILE A 11 5.14 -22.00 13.90
N LEU A 12 4.63 -21.82 12.69
CA LEU A 12 5.34 -21.07 11.65
C LEU A 12 5.59 -19.62 12.06
N TYR A 13 4.57 -18.94 12.60
CA TYR A 13 4.70 -17.58 13.10
C TYR A 13 5.78 -17.47 14.18
N ASP A 14 5.69 -18.29 15.22
CA ASP A 14 6.62 -18.28 16.35
C ASP A 14 8.07 -18.65 15.93
N THR A 15 8.22 -19.42 14.85
CA THR A 15 9.52 -19.75 14.26
C THR A 15 10.09 -18.59 13.45
N LEU A 16 9.26 -17.90 12.66
CA LEU A 16 9.72 -16.88 11.73
C LEU A 16 9.95 -15.51 12.39
N VAL A 17 9.16 -15.18 13.41
CA VAL A 17 9.24 -13.90 14.11
C VAL A 17 10.63 -13.57 14.66
N PRO A 18 11.34 -14.49 15.33
CA PRO A 18 12.69 -14.21 15.82
C PRO A 18 13.73 -14.04 14.70
N ILE A 19 13.49 -14.67 13.54
CA ILE A 19 14.42 -14.64 12.38
C ILE A 19 14.28 -13.30 11.63
N TRP A 20 13.04 -12.78 11.52
CA TRP A 20 12.72 -11.51 10.87
C TRP A 20 11.92 -10.60 11.81
N PRO A 21 12.57 -9.98 12.79
CA PRO A 21 11.89 -9.11 13.77
C PRO A 21 11.39 -7.81 13.15
N ASP A 22 12.09 -7.27 12.16
CA ASP A 22 11.66 -6.06 11.43
C ASP A 22 10.71 -6.45 10.27
N ARG A 23 9.44 -6.08 10.44
CA ARG A 23 8.33 -6.35 9.50
C ARG A 23 7.70 -5.06 8.99
N GLY A 24 8.38 -3.94 9.17
CA GLY A 24 7.91 -2.65 8.70
C GLY A 24 7.84 -2.57 7.17
N SER A 25 7.15 -1.57 6.68
CA SER A 25 7.20 -1.20 5.27
C SER A 25 8.59 -0.66 4.94
N ALA A 26 9.15 -1.04 3.79
CA ALA A 26 10.38 -0.43 3.27
C ALA A 26 10.14 1.03 2.79
N LEU A 27 8.88 1.45 2.65
CA LEU A 27 8.50 2.82 2.35
C LEU A 27 8.61 3.70 3.60
N SER A 28 9.14 4.91 3.43
CA SER A 28 9.25 5.93 4.48
C SER A 28 7.98 6.78 4.50
N TYR A 29 7.33 6.89 5.66
CA TYR A 29 6.11 7.68 5.85
C TYR A 29 5.96 8.11 7.32
N ARG A 30 5.24 9.19 7.57
CA ARG A 30 4.96 9.74 8.91
C ARG A 30 3.52 9.50 9.36
N ASN A 31 2.60 9.30 8.41
CA ASN A 31 1.16 9.11 8.66
C ASN A 31 0.52 8.27 7.55
N CYS A 32 -0.77 7.93 7.73
CA CYS A 32 -1.51 7.08 6.79
C CYS A 32 -1.69 7.72 5.40
N PHE A 33 -1.80 9.04 5.31
CA PHE A 33 -1.89 9.72 4.02
C PHE A 33 -0.58 9.56 3.23
N GLU A 34 0.56 9.81 3.86
CA GLU A 34 1.86 9.63 3.23
C GLU A 34 2.11 8.17 2.80
N LEU A 35 1.71 7.19 3.66
CA LEU A 35 1.80 5.78 3.28
C LEU A 35 0.95 5.49 2.05
N LEU A 36 -0.29 5.95 2.01
CA LEU A 36 -1.19 5.75 0.87
C LEU A 36 -0.58 6.30 -0.43
N ILE A 37 -0.09 7.54 -0.40
CA ILE A 37 0.55 8.19 -1.56
C ILE A 37 1.81 7.41 -1.98
N ALA A 38 2.67 7.03 -1.03
CA ALA A 38 3.88 6.27 -1.31
C ALA A 38 3.56 4.91 -1.94
N VAL A 39 2.52 4.21 -1.47
CA VAL A 39 2.09 2.92 -2.05
C VAL A 39 1.51 3.10 -3.47
N ILE A 40 0.77 4.16 -3.75
CA ILE A 40 0.33 4.47 -5.13
C ILE A 40 1.55 4.68 -6.04
N LEU A 41 2.56 5.41 -5.55
CA LEU A 41 3.80 5.65 -6.30
C LEU A 41 4.67 4.39 -6.48
N SER A 42 4.57 3.39 -5.59
CA SER A 42 5.38 2.17 -5.66
C SER A 42 4.92 1.18 -6.74
N ALA A 43 3.76 1.41 -7.37
CA ALA A 43 3.30 0.59 -8.48
C ALA A 43 4.35 0.53 -9.61
N GLN A 44 4.92 -0.65 -9.88
CA GLN A 44 6.00 -0.86 -10.86
C GLN A 44 7.22 0.06 -10.63
N CYS A 45 7.55 0.34 -9.38
CA CYS A 45 8.69 1.14 -8.97
C CYS A 45 9.29 0.54 -7.70
N THR A 46 10.60 0.71 -7.50
CA THR A 46 11.26 0.25 -6.27
C THR A 46 10.94 1.19 -5.10
N ASP A 47 10.86 0.64 -3.89
CA ASP A 47 10.64 1.43 -2.68
C ASP A 47 11.75 2.46 -2.45
N GLU A 48 13.00 2.10 -2.80
CA GLU A 48 14.13 3.03 -2.76
C GLU A 48 13.89 4.27 -3.64
N GLN A 49 13.36 4.09 -4.84
CA GLN A 49 13.08 5.21 -5.74
C GLN A 49 11.90 6.05 -5.24
N VAL A 50 10.88 5.42 -4.67
CA VAL A 50 9.77 6.13 -4.03
C VAL A 50 10.29 6.97 -2.85
N ASN A 51 11.11 6.38 -1.99
CA ASN A 51 11.70 7.07 -0.83
C ASN A 51 12.62 8.25 -1.22
N LYS A 52 13.14 8.28 -2.45
CA LYS A 52 13.92 9.45 -2.96
C LYS A 52 13.04 10.64 -3.34
N VAL A 53 11.80 10.40 -3.79
CA VAL A 53 10.92 11.48 -4.29
C VAL A 53 9.91 11.96 -3.25
N THR A 54 9.48 11.08 -2.34
CA THR A 54 8.43 11.40 -1.36
C THR A 54 8.80 12.51 -0.38
N PRO A 55 10.05 12.69 0.09
CA PRO A 55 10.39 13.80 0.98
C PRO A 55 10.08 15.18 0.36
N ALA A 56 10.50 15.43 -0.87
CA ALA A 56 10.21 16.69 -1.55
C ALA A 56 8.71 16.87 -1.85
N LEU A 57 8.01 15.78 -2.18
CA LEU A 57 6.56 15.82 -2.40
C LEU A 57 5.83 16.21 -1.12
N PHE A 58 6.15 15.60 0.03
CA PHE A 58 5.47 15.85 1.30
C PHE A 58 5.93 17.14 1.99
N GLU A 59 7.08 17.67 1.62
CA GLU A 59 7.49 19.03 2.02
C GLU A 59 6.65 20.09 1.30
N ALA A 60 6.42 19.90 -0.02
CA ALA A 60 5.62 20.81 -0.82
C ALA A 60 4.10 20.69 -0.52
N TYR A 61 3.62 19.48 -0.25
CA TYR A 61 2.20 19.15 -0.08
C TYR A 61 1.98 18.25 1.13
N PRO A 62 2.06 18.77 2.36
CA PRO A 62 2.04 18.00 3.61
C PRO A 62 0.67 17.39 3.94
N THR A 63 -0.42 17.93 3.41
CA THR A 63 -1.78 17.49 3.70
C THR A 63 -2.54 17.06 2.44
N PRO A 64 -3.64 16.28 2.59
CA PRO A 64 -4.52 15.98 1.46
C PRO A 64 -5.05 17.25 0.77
N GLY A 65 -5.33 18.30 1.52
CA GLY A 65 -5.81 19.58 0.98
C GLY A 65 -4.75 20.25 0.09
N ASP A 66 -3.51 20.32 0.58
CA ASP A 66 -2.42 20.92 -0.19
C ASP A 66 -2.17 20.16 -1.51
N LEU A 67 -2.16 18.83 -1.45
CA LEU A 67 -1.95 18.01 -2.65
C LEU A 67 -3.16 18.05 -3.61
N ALA A 68 -4.37 18.22 -3.09
CA ALA A 68 -5.58 18.36 -3.89
C ALA A 68 -5.61 19.66 -4.72
N GLU A 69 -4.95 20.71 -4.23
CA GLU A 69 -4.84 22.02 -4.89
C GLU A 69 -3.54 22.17 -5.70
N ALA A 70 -2.69 21.15 -5.69
CA ALA A 70 -1.41 21.18 -6.38
C ALA A 70 -1.59 21.27 -7.91
N SER A 71 -0.68 22.01 -8.56
CA SER A 71 -0.54 21.92 -10.01
C SER A 71 -0.10 20.52 -10.42
N LEU A 72 -0.85 19.91 -11.34
CA LEU A 72 -0.51 18.56 -11.85
C LEU A 72 0.90 18.53 -12.45
N ALA A 73 1.32 19.61 -13.13
CA ALA A 73 2.65 19.71 -13.73
C ALA A 73 3.78 19.71 -12.68
N ASP A 74 3.55 20.37 -11.53
CA ASP A 74 4.51 20.37 -10.44
C ASP A 74 4.64 19.00 -9.79
N VAL A 75 3.50 18.33 -9.54
CA VAL A 75 3.48 16.96 -9.02
C VAL A 75 4.16 15.99 -9.99
N GLU A 76 3.87 16.08 -11.29
CA GLU A 76 4.53 15.29 -12.33
C GLU A 76 6.06 15.46 -12.29
N SER A 77 6.52 16.69 -12.12
CA SER A 77 7.95 17.01 -12.01
C SER A 77 8.59 16.31 -10.81
N LEU A 78 7.95 16.39 -9.64
CA LEU A 78 8.44 15.79 -8.39
C LEU A 78 8.52 14.26 -8.46
N VAL A 79 7.52 13.60 -9.10
CA VAL A 79 7.45 12.13 -9.14
C VAL A 79 8.00 11.52 -10.44
N ARG A 80 8.64 12.32 -11.28
CA ARG A 80 9.05 11.94 -12.65
C ARG A 80 9.86 10.66 -12.73
N THR A 81 10.72 10.41 -11.77
CA THR A 81 11.63 9.27 -11.77
C THR A 81 10.99 7.96 -11.30
N THR A 82 9.71 7.96 -10.90
CA THR A 82 9.00 6.76 -10.43
C THR A 82 8.44 5.88 -11.57
N GLY A 83 8.60 6.28 -12.84
CA GLY A 83 7.95 5.62 -13.99
C GLY A 83 6.43 5.86 -14.01
N PHE A 84 5.83 5.84 -15.20
CA PHE A 84 4.39 6.13 -15.37
C PHE A 84 3.92 7.39 -14.62
N PHE A 85 4.81 8.35 -14.46
CA PHE A 85 4.68 9.49 -13.55
C PHE A 85 3.42 10.33 -13.79
N ARG A 86 2.97 10.48 -15.05
CA ARG A 86 1.74 11.24 -15.38
C ARG A 86 0.49 10.59 -14.79
N ALA A 87 0.35 9.28 -14.97
CA ALA A 87 -0.77 8.53 -14.40
C ALA A 87 -0.70 8.52 -12.87
N LYS A 88 0.50 8.36 -12.29
CA LYS A 88 0.72 8.40 -10.86
C LYS A 88 0.40 9.77 -10.27
N ALA A 89 0.86 10.85 -10.88
CA ALA A 89 0.54 12.22 -10.47
C ALA A 89 -0.97 12.46 -10.48
N ALA A 90 -1.65 12.10 -11.56
CA ALA A 90 -3.11 12.20 -11.64
C ALA A 90 -3.82 11.38 -10.55
N ASN A 91 -3.34 10.16 -10.26
CA ASN A 91 -3.90 9.30 -9.23
C ASN A 91 -3.73 9.89 -7.83
N ILE A 92 -2.52 10.36 -7.47
CA ILE A 92 -2.28 10.91 -6.12
C ILE A 92 -3.02 12.23 -5.90
N VAL A 93 -3.09 13.10 -6.89
CA VAL A 93 -3.88 14.35 -6.82
C VAL A 93 -5.37 14.02 -6.72
N GLY A 94 -5.88 13.08 -7.54
CA GLY A 94 -7.26 12.64 -7.48
C GLY A 94 -7.63 11.98 -6.15
N ALA A 95 -6.78 11.12 -5.61
CA ALA A 95 -6.98 10.51 -4.30
C ALA A 95 -6.99 11.58 -3.19
N ALA A 96 -6.05 12.51 -3.21
CA ALA A 96 -5.99 13.62 -2.27
C ALA A 96 -7.24 14.52 -2.34
N THR A 97 -7.74 14.78 -3.55
CA THR A 97 -8.98 15.55 -3.77
C THR A 97 -10.19 14.90 -3.10
N ILE A 98 -10.37 13.60 -3.29
CA ILE A 98 -11.49 12.85 -2.66
C ILE A 98 -11.32 12.87 -1.14
N ILE A 99 -10.12 12.60 -0.63
CA ILE A 99 -9.84 12.60 0.82
C ILE A 99 -10.12 13.98 1.41
N ALA A 100 -9.66 15.06 0.78
CA ALA A 100 -9.84 16.41 1.30
C ALA A 100 -11.31 16.88 1.26
N ARG A 101 -12.04 16.62 0.16
CA ARG A 101 -13.38 17.18 -0.07
C ARG A 101 -14.49 16.30 0.46
N ASP A 102 -14.38 14.98 0.26
CA ASP A 102 -15.48 14.05 0.51
C ASP A 102 -15.32 13.30 1.83
N LEU A 103 -14.07 13.17 2.34
CA LEU A 103 -13.75 12.37 3.53
C LEU A 103 -13.19 13.22 4.69
N GLY A 104 -13.37 14.55 4.65
CA GLY A 104 -12.96 15.45 5.72
C GLY A 104 -11.45 15.45 6.02
N GLY A 105 -10.61 15.16 5.03
CA GLY A 105 -9.16 15.12 5.17
C GLY A 105 -8.60 13.85 5.81
N THR A 106 -9.42 12.84 6.06
CA THR A 106 -9.01 11.60 6.74
C THR A 106 -8.98 10.43 5.75
N VAL A 107 -7.91 9.64 5.77
CA VAL A 107 -7.80 8.40 4.98
C VAL A 107 -8.86 7.41 5.51
N PRO A 108 -9.70 6.82 4.63
CA PRO A 108 -10.73 5.88 5.05
C PRO A 108 -10.12 4.58 5.59
N ASP A 109 -10.82 3.94 6.51
CA ASP A 109 -10.37 2.76 7.24
C ASP A 109 -11.05 1.46 6.79
N THR A 110 -11.75 1.51 5.65
CA THR A 110 -12.43 0.37 5.02
C THR A 110 -11.89 0.11 3.61
N ILE A 111 -11.85 -1.17 3.23
CA ILE A 111 -11.41 -1.57 1.89
C ILE A 111 -12.34 -0.99 0.83
N GLU A 112 -13.65 -0.99 1.09
CA GLU A 112 -14.70 -0.55 0.18
C GLU A 112 -14.58 0.94 -0.18
N GLU A 113 -14.11 1.76 0.74
CA GLU A 113 -13.88 3.19 0.50
C GLU A 113 -12.52 3.42 -0.14
N LEU A 114 -11.48 2.73 0.33
CA LEU A 114 -10.13 2.87 -0.21
C LEU A 114 -10.05 2.52 -1.70
N VAL A 115 -10.75 1.48 -2.17
CA VAL A 115 -10.73 1.09 -3.59
C VAL A 115 -11.45 2.07 -4.52
N LYS A 116 -12.19 3.04 -3.98
CA LYS A 116 -12.79 4.12 -4.76
C LYS A 116 -11.77 5.22 -5.10
N LEU A 117 -10.64 5.25 -4.38
CA LEU A 117 -9.59 6.23 -4.61
C LEU A 117 -8.80 5.88 -5.87
N PRO A 118 -8.50 6.87 -6.74
CA PRO A 118 -7.66 6.65 -7.92
C PRO A 118 -6.31 6.01 -7.57
N GLY A 119 -5.93 5.00 -8.33
CA GLY A 119 -4.67 4.28 -8.13
C GLY A 119 -4.66 3.27 -6.97
N VAL A 120 -5.78 3.09 -6.27
CA VAL A 120 -5.90 2.17 -5.14
C VAL A 120 -6.64 0.91 -5.55
N GLY A 121 -5.91 -0.19 -5.67
CA GLY A 121 -6.48 -1.52 -5.83
C GLY A 121 -6.70 -2.22 -4.49
N ARG A 122 -7.32 -3.41 -4.54
CA ARG A 122 -7.62 -4.21 -3.34
C ARG A 122 -6.37 -4.54 -2.51
N LYS A 123 -5.23 -4.81 -3.18
CA LYS A 123 -3.94 -5.07 -2.52
C LYS A 123 -3.47 -3.84 -1.72
N THR A 124 -3.52 -2.65 -2.31
CA THR A 124 -3.18 -1.39 -1.65
C THR A 124 -4.13 -1.12 -0.47
N ALA A 125 -5.44 -1.29 -0.67
CA ALA A 125 -6.42 -1.10 0.38
C ALA A 125 -6.18 -2.01 1.59
N ASN A 126 -5.92 -3.30 1.36
CA ASN A 126 -5.58 -4.25 2.43
C ASN A 126 -4.32 -3.82 3.20
N LEU A 127 -3.28 -3.34 2.49
CA LEU A 127 -2.07 -2.86 3.14
C LEU A 127 -2.37 -1.66 4.05
N ILE A 128 -3.09 -0.66 3.55
CA ILE A 128 -3.44 0.55 4.31
C ILE A 128 -4.27 0.19 5.54
N VAL A 129 -5.31 -0.65 5.37
CA VAL A 129 -6.18 -1.08 6.48
C VAL A 129 -5.39 -1.81 7.56
N SER A 130 -4.47 -2.67 7.17
CA SER A 130 -3.64 -3.43 8.11
C SER A 130 -2.61 -2.56 8.82
N VAL A 131 -1.86 -1.75 8.08
CA VAL A 131 -0.73 -0.98 8.64
C VAL A 131 -1.22 0.25 9.42
N CYS A 132 -2.19 0.98 8.89
CA CYS A 132 -2.65 2.23 9.51
C CYS A 132 -3.68 2.01 10.62
N PHE A 133 -4.52 0.99 10.49
CA PHE A 133 -5.67 0.83 11.38
C PHE A 133 -5.62 -0.46 12.20
N GLY A 134 -4.56 -1.28 12.02
CA GLY A 134 -4.39 -2.54 12.77
C GLY A 134 -5.51 -3.56 12.52
N LYS A 135 -6.30 -3.38 11.46
CA LYS A 135 -7.38 -4.31 11.10
C LYS A 135 -6.80 -5.55 10.41
N PRO A 136 -7.42 -6.72 10.56
CA PRO A 136 -6.98 -7.91 9.85
C PRO A 136 -6.99 -7.67 8.33
N GLY A 137 -5.83 -7.79 7.71
CA GLY A 137 -5.67 -7.66 6.27
C GLY A 137 -4.43 -8.40 5.82
N ILE A 138 -4.59 -9.31 4.86
CA ILE A 138 -3.45 -10.01 4.28
C ILE A 138 -3.20 -9.43 2.89
N VAL A 139 -2.00 -8.91 2.70
CA VAL A 139 -1.54 -8.46 1.39
C VAL A 139 -1.06 -9.67 0.60
N VAL A 140 -1.94 -10.27 -0.19
CA VAL A 140 -1.60 -11.45 -1.00
C VAL A 140 -1.05 -10.98 -2.35
N ASP A 141 0.26 -11.11 -2.51
CA ASP A 141 0.91 -11.00 -3.81
C ASP A 141 1.38 -12.37 -4.32
N THR A 142 1.98 -12.40 -5.51
CA THR A 142 2.45 -13.64 -6.13
C THR A 142 3.52 -14.35 -5.30
N HIS A 143 4.30 -13.62 -4.50
CA HIS A 143 5.32 -14.19 -3.61
C HIS A 143 4.69 -14.79 -2.36
N VAL A 144 3.78 -14.04 -1.72
CA VAL A 144 3.01 -14.53 -0.56
C VAL A 144 2.20 -15.76 -0.94
N LEU A 145 1.47 -15.72 -2.07
CA LEU A 145 0.70 -16.87 -2.53
C LEU A 145 1.57 -18.10 -2.77
N ARG A 146 2.69 -17.92 -3.48
CA ARG A 146 3.64 -19.02 -3.74
C ARG A 146 4.22 -19.59 -2.47
N THR A 147 4.60 -18.76 -1.51
CA THR A 147 5.16 -19.19 -0.24
C THR A 147 4.11 -19.89 0.62
N ALA A 148 2.93 -19.31 0.75
CA ALA A 148 1.82 -19.91 1.49
C ALA A 148 1.42 -21.29 0.93
N ARG A 149 1.45 -21.47 -0.40
CA ARG A 149 1.21 -22.77 -1.03
C ARG A 149 2.31 -23.78 -0.73
N ARG A 150 3.58 -23.36 -0.80
CA ARG A 150 4.71 -24.25 -0.44
C ARG A 150 4.66 -24.69 1.00
N LEU A 151 4.13 -23.86 1.88
CA LEU A 151 3.93 -24.13 3.29
C LEU A 151 2.60 -24.87 3.58
N GLY A 152 1.78 -25.15 2.56
CA GLY A 152 0.48 -25.82 2.75
C GLY A 152 -0.60 -24.93 3.41
N LEU A 153 -0.38 -23.63 3.51
CA LEU A 153 -1.32 -22.68 4.15
C LEU A 153 -2.45 -22.24 3.20
N ALA A 154 -2.19 -22.19 1.90
CA ALA A 154 -3.17 -21.75 0.90
C ALA A 154 -3.45 -22.86 -0.12
N PRO A 155 -4.72 -23.28 -0.30
CA PRO A 155 -5.09 -24.36 -1.21
C PRO A 155 -5.37 -23.88 -2.65
N THR A 156 -5.51 -22.58 -2.87
CA THR A 156 -5.98 -22.00 -4.15
C THR A 156 -4.89 -21.25 -4.90
N ASP A 157 -5.03 -21.20 -6.22
CA ASP A 157 -4.18 -20.39 -7.10
C ASP A 157 -4.66 -18.92 -7.22
N ASP A 158 -5.86 -18.64 -6.72
CA ASP A 158 -6.50 -17.32 -6.83
C ASP A 158 -6.16 -16.45 -5.60
N PRO A 159 -5.40 -15.34 -5.77
CA PRO A 159 -5.07 -14.43 -4.68
C PRO A 159 -6.29 -13.81 -3.98
N GLY A 160 -7.42 -13.73 -4.68
CA GLY A 160 -8.68 -13.19 -4.15
C GLY A 160 -9.49 -14.17 -3.30
N LYS A 161 -9.08 -15.45 -3.26
CA LYS A 161 -9.76 -16.54 -2.52
C LYS A 161 -8.89 -17.18 -1.44
N SER A 162 -7.72 -16.62 -1.18
CA SER A 162 -6.77 -17.12 -0.18
C SER A 162 -7.07 -16.60 1.21
#